data_1b50d252a869d67d8783a8991f7aa96b
#
_entry.id   1b50d252a869d67d8783a8991f7aa96b
#
_cell.length_a   1.000
_cell.length_b   1.000
_cell.length_c   1.000
_cell.angle_alpha   90.00
_cell.angle_beta   90.00
_cell.angle_gamma   90.00
#
_symmetry.space_group_name_H-M   'P 1'
#
loop_
_entity.id
_entity.type
_entity.pdbx_description
1 polymer ?
#
loop_
_entity_poly.entity_id
_entity_poly.type
_entity_poly.pdbx_seq_one_letter_code
_entity_poly.pdbx_strand_id
1 'polypeptide(L)'
;MRRAGADRQSEAIRARDGKPQAGITFLLLDMHTPGITVAPIIGLDEMPEQCQVFFDNVRVPKRNRVGIEHDGWTVAKYLLVFERGGGEYAPTLSVQLAQVRQMASRQRISEQRYLINDEVFRHRLARCEMDVLALEFTEKRIKSALASGQNPGALSSMTKILGTELQQRISELAIDALGTQALIWQPQAIVPGSDEVPLGPEYAATSMARYLNTRATSIYGGSNEVQRGIIAKMVLGL
;
A
#
# COMPACT_ATOMS: atom_id res chain seq x y z
N MET A 1 0.26 1.41 -14.23
CA MET A 1 -0.03 0.76 -15.52
C MET A 1 -1.23 1.45 -16.14
N ARG A 2 -1.07 2.28 -17.17
CA ARG A 2 -2.17 2.99 -17.83
C ARG A 2 -2.20 2.68 -19.31
N ARG A 3 -3.40 2.74 -19.90
CA ARG A 3 -3.67 2.49 -21.31
C ARG A 3 -2.97 3.56 -22.16
N ALA A 4 -2.02 3.16 -22.98
CA ALA A 4 -1.45 4.06 -23.98
C ALA A 4 -2.44 4.19 -25.14
N GLY A 5 -2.93 5.39 -25.42
CA GLY A 5 -3.80 5.69 -26.56
C GLY A 5 -5.27 5.37 -26.33
N ALA A 6 -5.96 6.16 -25.47
CA ALA A 6 -7.35 5.92 -25.09
C ALA A 6 -8.32 5.84 -26.28
N ASP A 7 -8.15 6.62 -27.34
CA ASP A 7 -9.13 6.68 -28.43
C ASP A 7 -9.05 5.52 -29.42
N ARG A 8 -7.84 5.09 -29.82
CA ARG A 8 -7.70 3.93 -30.72
C ARG A 8 -7.94 2.58 -30.02
N GLN A 9 -7.66 2.49 -28.71
CA GLN A 9 -7.97 1.27 -27.95
C GLN A 9 -9.44 1.14 -27.65
N SER A 10 -10.18 2.23 -27.44
CA SER A 10 -11.62 2.18 -27.24
C SER A 10 -12.36 1.70 -28.49
N GLU A 11 -11.90 2.06 -29.68
CA GLU A 11 -12.44 1.52 -30.95
C GLU A 11 -12.11 0.04 -31.15
N ALA A 12 -10.89 -0.40 -30.84
CA ALA A 12 -10.48 -1.80 -30.95
C ALA A 12 -11.21 -2.70 -29.93
N ILE A 13 -11.55 -2.19 -28.75
CA ILE A 13 -12.34 -2.90 -27.73
C ILE A 13 -13.82 -2.96 -28.15
N ARG A 14 -14.35 -1.91 -28.77
CA ARG A 14 -15.75 -1.86 -29.26
C ARG A 14 -15.97 -2.75 -30.49
N ALA A 15 -14.95 -3.04 -31.28
CA ALA A 15 -15.05 -3.85 -32.49
C ALA A 15 -15.03 -5.37 -32.24
N ARG A 16 -14.88 -5.82 -30.98
CA ARG A 16 -14.87 -7.24 -30.64
C ARG A 16 -16.06 -7.59 -29.72
N ASP A 17 -16.91 -8.46 -30.18
CA ASP A 17 -17.89 -9.19 -29.35
C ASP A 17 -17.11 -10.02 -28.31
N GLY A 18 -16.82 -9.46 -27.14
CA GLY A 18 -15.99 -10.13 -26.16
C GLY A 18 -15.90 -9.40 -24.83
N LYS A 19 -15.18 -10.02 -23.90
CA LYS A 19 -14.94 -9.44 -22.57
C LYS A 19 -14.19 -8.09 -22.70
N PRO A 20 -14.46 -7.10 -21.84
CA PRO A 20 -13.83 -5.78 -21.89
C PRO A 20 -12.28 -5.80 -21.87
N GLN A 21 -11.69 -6.89 -21.40
CA GLN A 21 -10.24 -7.11 -21.34
C GLN A 21 -9.64 -7.63 -22.66
N ALA A 22 -10.48 -8.12 -23.59
CA ALA A 22 -10.00 -8.53 -24.92
C ALA A 22 -9.56 -7.31 -25.71
N GLY A 23 -8.41 -7.42 -26.38
CA GLY A 23 -7.84 -6.31 -27.15
C GLY A 23 -6.82 -5.43 -26.39
N ILE A 24 -6.58 -5.68 -25.10
CA ILE A 24 -5.52 -5.00 -24.35
C ILE A 24 -4.16 -5.57 -24.80
N THR A 25 -3.22 -4.68 -25.13
CA THR A 25 -1.82 -5.05 -25.42
C THR A 25 -0.90 -4.47 -24.35
N PHE A 26 0.04 -5.29 -23.86
CA PHE A 26 1.02 -4.86 -22.88
C PHE A 26 2.28 -4.35 -23.58
N LEU A 27 2.67 -3.12 -23.25
CA LEU A 27 3.84 -2.46 -23.83
C LEU A 27 4.75 -1.94 -22.72
N LEU A 28 6.05 -2.10 -22.88
CA LEU A 28 7.07 -1.41 -22.08
C LEU A 28 7.50 -0.13 -22.82
N LEU A 29 7.60 0.95 -22.07
CA LEU A 29 8.04 2.23 -22.62
C LEU A 29 8.93 2.95 -21.61
N ASP A 30 9.90 3.71 -22.13
CA ASP A 30 10.71 4.60 -21.33
C ASP A 30 9.87 5.81 -20.93
N MET A 31 9.89 6.17 -19.67
CA MET A 31 9.15 7.32 -19.13
C MET A 31 9.69 8.67 -19.62
N HIS A 32 10.89 8.70 -20.22
CA HIS A 32 11.47 9.87 -20.90
C HIS A 32 11.06 9.98 -22.39
N THR A 33 10.20 9.07 -22.85
CA THR A 33 9.71 9.13 -24.23
C THR A 33 8.97 10.45 -24.49
N PRO A 34 9.26 11.15 -25.61
CA PRO A 34 8.55 12.38 -25.96
C PRO A 34 7.03 12.17 -25.99
N GLY A 35 6.30 13.13 -25.42
CA GLY A 35 4.85 13.06 -25.28
C GLY A 35 4.40 12.47 -23.94
N ILE A 36 5.31 12.05 -23.05
CA ILE A 36 4.97 11.66 -21.67
C ILE A 36 5.20 12.84 -20.75
N THR A 37 4.18 13.17 -19.97
CA THR A 37 4.26 14.16 -18.89
C THR A 37 3.87 13.51 -17.58
N VAL A 38 4.69 13.71 -16.56
CA VAL A 38 4.43 13.23 -15.19
C VAL A 38 4.18 14.43 -14.29
N ALA A 39 3.01 14.47 -13.66
CA ALA A 39 2.63 15.51 -12.70
C ALA A 39 2.42 14.88 -11.31
N PRO A 40 3.02 15.42 -10.24
CA PRO A 40 2.82 14.90 -8.90
C PRO A 40 1.37 15.11 -8.44
N ILE A 41 0.87 14.15 -7.65
CA ILE A 41 -0.36 14.28 -6.88
C ILE A 41 0.05 14.47 -5.43
N ILE A 42 -0.30 15.59 -4.85
CA ILE A 42 -0.05 15.86 -3.44
C ILE A 42 -1.02 15.04 -2.61
N GLY A 43 -0.48 14.20 -1.74
CA GLY A 43 -1.23 13.35 -0.81
C GLY A 43 -1.83 14.13 0.36
N LEU A 44 -2.56 13.43 1.23
CA LEU A 44 -3.12 14.01 2.44
C LEU A 44 -2.02 14.42 3.45
N ASP A 45 -0.86 13.80 3.34
CA ASP A 45 0.38 14.09 4.07
C ASP A 45 1.23 15.19 3.44
N GLU A 46 0.70 15.89 2.43
CA GLU A 46 1.37 16.92 1.62
C GLU A 46 2.60 16.44 0.85
N MET A 47 2.81 15.11 0.77
CA MET A 47 3.94 14.53 0.05
C MET A 47 3.54 14.03 -1.35
N PRO A 48 4.43 14.17 -2.36
CA PRO A 48 4.15 13.78 -3.75
C PRO A 48 4.48 12.29 -4.01
N GLU A 49 3.88 11.37 -3.26
CA GLU A 49 4.15 9.93 -3.42
C GLU A 49 3.48 9.31 -4.65
N GLN A 50 2.45 9.95 -5.17
CA GLN A 50 1.70 9.49 -6.33
C GLN A 50 1.82 10.50 -7.47
N CYS A 51 1.60 10.03 -8.69
CA CYS A 51 1.65 10.91 -9.86
C CYS A 51 0.56 10.60 -10.88
N GLN A 52 0.19 11.61 -11.65
CA GLN A 52 -0.54 11.47 -12.90
C GLN A 52 0.46 11.34 -14.04
N VAL A 53 0.15 10.45 -14.98
CA VAL A 53 0.96 10.29 -16.19
C VAL A 53 0.07 10.56 -17.40
N PHE A 54 0.46 11.51 -18.20
CA PHE A 54 -0.23 11.90 -19.43
C PHE A 54 0.56 11.38 -20.64
N PHE A 55 -0.16 10.90 -21.65
CA PHE A 55 0.41 10.40 -22.89
C PHE A 55 -0.20 11.18 -24.06
N ASP A 56 0.62 11.96 -24.76
CA ASP A 56 0.22 12.70 -25.94
C ASP A 56 1.04 12.21 -27.14
N ASN A 57 0.38 11.56 -28.10
CA ASN A 57 0.97 11.01 -29.30
C ASN A 57 2.25 10.16 -29.09
N VAL A 58 2.37 9.49 -27.97
CA VAL A 58 3.53 8.68 -27.59
C VAL A 58 3.68 7.50 -28.56
N ARG A 59 4.85 7.39 -29.19
CA ARG A 59 5.19 6.30 -30.08
C ARG A 59 6.03 5.25 -29.36
N VAL A 60 5.54 4.02 -29.30
CA VAL A 60 6.23 2.89 -28.66
C VAL A 60 6.66 1.89 -29.75
N PRO A 61 7.93 1.49 -29.84
CA PRO A 61 8.36 0.46 -30.78
C PRO A 61 7.62 -0.86 -30.57
N LYS A 62 7.20 -1.51 -31.65
CA LYS A 62 6.49 -2.81 -31.57
C LYS A 62 7.29 -3.89 -30.85
N ARG A 63 8.64 -3.83 -30.89
CA ARG A 63 9.54 -4.77 -30.17
C ARG A 63 9.41 -4.67 -28.65
N ASN A 64 8.87 -3.58 -28.11
CA ASN A 64 8.64 -3.39 -26.70
C ASN A 64 7.34 -4.04 -26.20
N ARG A 65 6.63 -4.77 -27.08
CA ARG A 65 5.46 -5.53 -26.70
C ARG A 65 5.87 -6.74 -25.87
N VAL A 66 5.16 -6.95 -24.76
CA VAL A 66 5.29 -8.14 -23.91
C VAL A 66 4.10 -9.05 -24.17
N GLY A 67 4.39 -10.29 -24.58
CA GLY A 67 3.35 -11.26 -24.94
C GLY A 67 2.72 -11.02 -26.31
N ILE A 68 1.53 -11.58 -26.47
CA ILE A 68 0.77 -11.55 -27.74
C ILE A 68 -0.05 -10.27 -27.82
N GLU A 69 -0.16 -9.72 -29.02
CA GLU A 69 -1.01 -8.55 -29.29
C GLU A 69 -2.47 -8.91 -28.95
N HIS A 70 -3.16 -7.99 -28.27
CA HIS A 70 -4.52 -8.16 -27.76
C HIS A 70 -4.71 -9.15 -26.60
N ASP A 71 -3.63 -9.76 -26.07
CA ASP A 71 -3.67 -10.64 -24.89
C ASP A 71 -2.86 -10.10 -23.69
N GLY A 72 -2.71 -8.79 -23.62
CA GLY A 72 -1.98 -8.14 -22.52
C GLY A 72 -2.63 -8.28 -21.15
N TRP A 73 -3.91 -8.65 -21.09
CA TRP A 73 -4.57 -8.95 -19.83
C TRP A 73 -4.00 -10.20 -19.15
N THR A 74 -3.59 -11.19 -19.94
CA THR A 74 -2.90 -12.38 -19.42
C THR A 74 -1.56 -12.02 -18.79
N VAL A 75 -0.79 -11.11 -19.43
CA VAL A 75 0.46 -10.57 -18.87
C VAL A 75 0.20 -9.81 -17.57
N ALA A 76 -0.84 -8.97 -17.54
CA ALA A 76 -1.22 -8.22 -16.34
C ALA A 76 -1.62 -9.15 -15.18
N LYS A 77 -2.40 -10.21 -15.46
CA LYS A 77 -2.77 -11.20 -14.43
C LYS A 77 -1.55 -11.93 -13.88
N TYR A 78 -0.62 -12.30 -14.74
CA TYR A 78 0.64 -12.94 -14.33
C TYR A 78 1.43 -12.04 -13.38
N LEU A 79 1.63 -10.76 -13.73
CA LEU A 79 2.29 -9.78 -12.86
C LEU A 79 1.61 -9.66 -11.49
N LEU A 80 0.27 -9.53 -11.50
CA LEU A 80 -0.52 -9.38 -10.27
C LEU A 80 -0.43 -10.58 -9.32
N VAL A 81 -0.13 -11.79 -9.81
CA VAL A 81 0.11 -12.96 -8.94
C VAL A 81 1.34 -12.73 -8.07
N PHE A 82 2.42 -12.19 -8.64
CA PHE A 82 3.65 -11.90 -7.88
C PHE A 82 3.47 -10.70 -6.95
N GLU A 83 2.83 -9.64 -7.38
CA GLU A 83 2.54 -8.48 -6.51
C GLU A 83 1.72 -8.87 -5.29
N ARG A 84 0.70 -9.71 -5.46
CA ARG A 84 -0.18 -10.14 -4.36
C ARG A 84 0.44 -11.18 -3.45
N GLY A 85 1.37 -11.99 -3.95
CA GLY A 85 2.05 -13.03 -3.17
C GLY A 85 3.31 -12.58 -2.45
N GLY A 86 3.85 -11.40 -2.79
CA GLY A 86 5.17 -10.92 -2.34
C GLY A 86 5.15 -9.82 -1.29
N GLY A 87 4.00 -9.24 -0.97
CA GLY A 87 3.90 -8.19 0.05
C GLY A 87 3.91 -8.78 1.46
N GLU A 88 4.99 -8.55 2.21
CA GLU A 88 5.06 -8.87 3.63
C GLU A 88 4.77 -7.62 4.45
N TYR A 89 3.68 -7.66 5.18
CA TYR A 89 3.31 -6.59 6.11
C TYR A 89 3.92 -6.80 7.49
N ALA A 90 3.94 -8.04 7.98
CA ALA A 90 4.27 -8.36 9.36
C ALA A 90 5.65 -7.84 9.81
N PRO A 91 6.75 -7.94 9.04
CA PRO A 91 8.04 -7.40 9.47
C PRO A 91 8.00 -5.89 9.70
N THR A 92 7.43 -5.14 8.76
CA THR A 92 7.31 -3.68 8.86
C THR A 92 6.41 -3.28 10.02
N LEU A 93 5.26 -3.96 10.19
CA LEU A 93 4.32 -3.70 11.28
C LEU A 93 4.91 -4.03 12.65
N SER A 94 5.74 -5.07 12.75
CA SER A 94 6.46 -5.40 13.99
C SER A 94 7.42 -4.30 14.40
N VAL A 95 8.17 -3.72 13.45
CA VAL A 95 9.05 -2.57 13.71
C VAL A 95 8.23 -1.35 14.16
N GLN A 96 7.11 -1.06 13.49
CA GLN A 96 6.23 0.04 13.87
C GLN A 96 5.64 -0.13 15.27
N LEU A 97 5.22 -1.34 15.64
CA LEU A 97 4.75 -1.65 17.00
C LEU A 97 5.84 -1.45 18.06
N ALA A 98 7.07 -1.87 17.78
CA ALA A 98 8.20 -1.63 18.68
C ALA A 98 8.44 -0.13 18.88
N GLN A 99 8.32 0.67 17.83
CA GLN A 99 8.40 2.13 17.91
C GLN A 99 7.27 2.71 18.77
N VAL A 100 6.01 2.28 18.55
CA VAL A 100 4.85 2.72 19.37
C VAL A 100 5.06 2.36 20.85
N ARG A 101 5.54 1.15 21.15
CA ARG A 101 5.89 0.75 22.51
C ARG A 101 6.94 1.66 23.13
N GLN A 102 7.97 2.01 22.36
CA GLN A 102 9.01 2.94 22.81
C GLN A 102 8.45 4.35 23.06
N MET A 103 7.59 4.86 22.17
CA MET A 103 6.90 6.13 22.37
C MET A 103 6.09 6.12 23.68
N ALA A 104 5.24 5.10 23.86
CA ALA A 104 4.43 4.97 25.05
C ALA A 104 5.22 4.82 26.36
N SER A 105 6.41 4.22 26.30
CA SER A 105 7.30 4.11 27.48
C SER A 105 7.98 5.44 27.87
N ARG A 106 7.99 6.42 26.95
CA ARG A 106 8.57 7.76 27.18
C ARG A 106 7.49 8.82 27.43
N GLN A 107 6.26 8.59 26.96
CA GLN A 107 5.16 9.52 27.13
C GLN A 107 4.60 9.46 28.56
N ARG A 108 4.69 10.56 29.29
CA ARG A 108 4.09 10.70 30.62
C ARG A 108 2.62 11.07 30.50
N ILE A 109 1.77 10.41 31.28
CA ILE A 109 0.35 10.72 31.43
C ILE A 109 0.05 11.35 32.82
N SER A 110 0.99 11.22 33.76
CA SER A 110 1.02 11.93 35.03
C SER A 110 2.45 11.96 35.57
N GLU A 111 2.67 12.61 36.73
CA GLU A 111 3.99 12.66 37.35
C GLU A 111 4.63 11.29 37.61
N GLN A 112 3.80 10.28 37.89
CA GLN A 112 4.26 8.93 38.29
C GLN A 112 3.93 7.83 37.28
N ARG A 113 3.23 8.15 36.17
CA ARG A 113 2.75 7.14 35.21
C ARG A 113 3.15 7.48 33.77
N TYR A 114 3.60 6.46 33.08
CA TYR A 114 3.82 6.49 31.63
C TYR A 114 2.64 5.83 30.91
N LEU A 115 2.42 6.21 29.66
CA LEU A 115 1.31 5.69 28.83
C LEU A 115 1.38 4.17 28.67
N ILE A 116 2.57 3.59 28.62
CA ILE A 116 2.75 2.14 28.54
C ILE A 116 2.12 1.40 29.74
N ASN A 117 1.89 2.08 30.88
CA ASN A 117 1.23 1.54 32.07
C ASN A 117 -0.29 1.81 32.13
N ASP A 118 -0.82 2.50 31.10
CA ASP A 118 -2.27 2.66 30.95
C ASP A 118 -2.89 1.37 30.43
N GLU A 119 -3.92 0.88 31.10
CA GLU A 119 -4.53 -0.42 30.78
C GLU A 119 -5.21 -0.41 29.40
N VAL A 120 -5.89 0.68 29.06
CA VAL A 120 -6.61 0.80 27.78
C VAL A 120 -5.62 0.81 26.63
N PHE A 121 -4.55 1.61 26.74
CA PHE A 121 -3.50 1.66 25.73
C PHE A 121 -2.79 0.31 25.58
N ARG A 122 -2.45 -0.34 26.71
CA ARG A 122 -1.82 -1.66 26.70
C ARG A 122 -2.67 -2.73 26.03
N HIS A 123 -3.97 -2.75 26.29
CA HIS A 123 -4.87 -3.69 25.63
C HIS A 123 -4.91 -3.48 24.11
N ARG A 124 -4.99 -2.23 23.66
CA ARG A 124 -4.96 -1.92 22.22
C ARG A 124 -3.62 -2.30 21.56
N LEU A 125 -2.51 -2.03 22.22
CA LEU A 125 -1.18 -2.41 21.77
C LEU A 125 -1.04 -3.94 21.68
N ALA A 126 -1.39 -4.67 22.74
CA ALA A 126 -1.33 -6.12 22.79
C ALA A 126 -2.22 -6.77 21.73
N ARG A 127 -3.40 -6.19 21.46
CA ARG A 127 -4.27 -6.66 20.38
C ARG A 127 -3.59 -6.54 19.02
N CYS A 128 -2.95 -5.41 18.72
CA CYS A 128 -2.20 -5.25 17.48
C CYS A 128 -1.02 -6.23 17.39
N GLU A 129 -0.31 -6.49 18.50
CA GLU A 129 0.79 -7.46 18.54
C GLU A 129 0.31 -8.89 18.22
N MET A 130 -0.81 -9.31 18.79
CA MET A 130 -1.40 -10.61 18.46
C MET A 130 -1.81 -10.71 16.99
N ASP A 131 -2.44 -9.66 16.47
CA ASP A 131 -2.90 -9.63 15.09
C ASP A 131 -1.72 -9.61 14.10
N VAL A 132 -0.61 -8.91 14.41
CA VAL A 132 0.62 -8.94 13.61
C VAL A 132 1.26 -10.33 13.63
N LEU A 133 1.30 -10.99 14.77
CA LEU A 133 1.81 -12.36 14.88
C LEU A 133 0.97 -13.34 14.04
N ALA A 134 -0.34 -13.25 14.10
CA ALA A 134 -1.24 -14.06 13.28
C ALA A 134 -1.04 -13.81 11.78
N LEU A 135 -0.82 -12.54 11.38
CA LEU A 135 -0.51 -12.15 10.02
C LEU A 135 0.83 -12.76 9.56
N GLU A 136 1.87 -12.69 10.39
CA GLU A 136 3.19 -13.26 10.11
C GLU A 136 3.11 -14.77 9.81
N PHE A 137 2.38 -15.53 10.61
CA PHE A 137 2.17 -16.95 10.34
C PHE A 137 1.40 -17.21 9.05
N THR A 138 0.44 -16.35 8.72
CA THR A 138 -0.30 -16.43 7.46
C THR A 138 0.61 -16.16 6.26
N GLU A 139 1.46 -15.13 6.34
CA GLU A 139 2.45 -14.82 5.31
C GLU A 139 3.46 -15.95 5.11
N LYS A 140 3.95 -16.56 6.21
CA LYS A 140 4.83 -17.74 6.16
C LYS A 140 4.15 -18.94 5.47
N ARG A 141 2.85 -19.17 5.72
CA ARG A 141 2.08 -20.20 5.03
C ARG A 141 1.97 -19.93 3.52
N ILE A 142 1.72 -18.68 3.13
CA ILE A 142 1.68 -18.29 1.71
C ILE A 142 3.04 -18.54 1.05
N LYS A 143 4.14 -18.14 1.68
CA LYS A 143 5.49 -18.37 1.17
C LYS A 143 5.79 -19.87 1.00
N SER A 144 5.43 -20.67 1.99
CA SER A 144 5.61 -22.13 1.92
C SER A 144 4.83 -22.75 0.77
N ALA A 145 3.58 -22.31 0.56
CA ALA A 145 2.76 -22.79 -0.54
C ALA A 145 3.37 -22.42 -1.90
N LEU A 146 3.80 -21.17 -2.07
CA LEU A 146 4.47 -20.69 -3.29
C LEU A 146 5.77 -21.46 -3.56
N ALA A 147 6.60 -21.69 -2.54
CA ALA A 147 7.84 -22.46 -2.66
C ALA A 147 7.59 -23.92 -3.07
N SER A 148 6.42 -24.46 -2.74
CA SER A 148 5.97 -25.80 -3.14
C SER A 148 5.25 -25.82 -4.50
N GLY A 149 5.22 -24.70 -5.24
CA GLY A 149 4.50 -24.57 -6.51
C GLY A 149 2.98 -24.53 -6.38
N GLN A 150 2.46 -24.38 -5.17
CA GLN A 150 1.02 -24.26 -4.93
C GLN A 150 0.55 -22.81 -5.08
N ASN A 151 -0.68 -22.63 -5.54
CA ASN A 151 -1.30 -21.31 -5.59
C ASN A 151 -1.90 -20.97 -4.21
N PRO A 152 -1.49 -19.88 -3.55
CA PRO A 152 -2.03 -19.48 -2.25
C PRO A 152 -3.51 -19.03 -2.33
N GLY A 153 -4.06 -18.85 -3.53
CA GLY A 153 -5.47 -18.51 -3.74
C GLY A 153 -5.86 -17.20 -3.08
N ALA A 154 -6.97 -17.24 -2.34
CA ALA A 154 -7.53 -16.05 -1.68
C ALA A 154 -6.72 -15.58 -0.45
N LEU A 155 -5.73 -16.32 0.03
CA LEU A 155 -4.92 -15.93 1.20
C LEU A 155 -4.17 -14.61 0.96
N SER A 156 -3.69 -14.36 -0.26
CA SER A 156 -3.03 -13.10 -0.61
C SER A 156 -3.97 -11.89 -0.50
N SER A 157 -5.24 -12.06 -0.84
CA SER A 157 -6.26 -11.02 -0.64
C SER A 157 -6.56 -10.79 0.85
N MET A 158 -6.54 -11.84 1.66
CA MET A 158 -6.72 -11.75 3.10
C MET A 158 -5.55 -11.02 3.77
N THR A 159 -4.30 -11.34 3.42
CA THR A 159 -3.14 -10.64 3.99
C THR A 159 -3.11 -9.16 3.62
N LYS A 160 -3.55 -8.79 2.40
CA LYS A 160 -3.68 -7.38 2.00
C LYS A 160 -4.70 -6.64 2.89
N ILE A 161 -5.87 -7.21 3.12
CA ILE A 161 -6.89 -6.60 3.99
C ILE A 161 -6.34 -6.44 5.41
N LEU A 162 -5.87 -7.53 6.01
CA LEU A 162 -5.38 -7.54 7.40
C LEU A 162 -4.18 -6.61 7.57
N GLY A 163 -3.22 -6.66 6.66
CA GLY A 163 -2.01 -5.84 6.71
C GLY A 163 -2.31 -4.35 6.64
N THR A 164 -3.18 -3.92 5.73
CA THR A 164 -3.54 -2.50 5.59
C THR A 164 -4.38 -1.99 6.76
N GLU A 165 -5.31 -2.78 7.29
CA GLU A 165 -6.12 -2.42 8.46
C GLU A 165 -5.26 -2.36 9.73
N LEU A 166 -4.29 -3.28 9.89
CA LEU A 166 -3.31 -3.24 10.98
C LEU A 166 -2.40 -2.02 10.89
N GLN A 167 -1.92 -1.70 9.70
CA GLN A 167 -1.09 -0.51 9.48
C GLN A 167 -1.81 0.77 9.91
N GLN A 168 -3.08 0.89 9.58
CA GLN A 168 -3.90 2.03 10.01
C GLN A 168 -4.05 2.06 11.54
N ARG A 169 -4.40 0.94 12.19
CA ARG A 169 -4.54 0.86 13.65
C ARG A 169 -3.24 1.16 14.39
N ILE A 170 -2.10 0.69 13.89
CA ILE A 170 -0.79 0.97 14.48
C ILE A 170 -0.42 2.44 14.33
N SER A 171 -0.73 3.06 13.19
CA SER A 171 -0.52 4.50 13.00
C SER A 171 -1.40 5.35 13.94
N GLU A 172 -2.63 4.90 14.24
CA GLU A 172 -3.50 5.52 15.25
C GLU A 172 -2.90 5.42 16.66
N LEU A 173 -2.39 4.26 17.04
CA LEU A 173 -1.70 4.09 18.32
C LEU A 173 -0.47 5.00 18.45
N ALA A 174 0.25 5.25 17.35
CA ALA A 174 1.38 6.19 17.35
C ALA A 174 0.91 7.62 17.62
N ILE A 175 -0.19 8.06 17.00
CA ILE A 175 -0.79 9.37 17.25
C ILE A 175 -1.26 9.50 18.71
N ASP A 176 -1.95 8.48 19.23
CA ASP A 176 -2.38 8.45 20.62
C ASP A 176 -1.18 8.52 21.59
N ALA A 177 -0.09 7.83 21.25
CA ALA A 177 1.13 7.83 22.06
C ALA A 177 1.83 9.20 22.08
N LEU A 178 1.67 10.01 21.06
CA LEU A 178 2.22 11.37 20.97
C LEU A 178 1.31 12.41 21.59
N GLY A 179 0.01 12.14 21.65
CA GLY A 179 -0.99 13.10 22.11
C GLY A 179 -0.96 14.40 21.31
N THR A 180 -0.94 15.55 22.00
CA THR A 180 -0.93 16.87 21.35
C THR A 180 0.30 17.15 20.48
N GLN A 181 1.42 16.47 20.70
CA GLN A 181 2.62 16.62 19.88
C GLN A 181 2.42 16.11 18.46
N ALA A 182 1.50 15.17 18.24
CA ALA A 182 1.15 14.69 16.92
C ALA A 182 0.45 15.74 16.05
N LEU A 183 -0.17 16.75 16.65
CA LEU A 183 -0.93 17.79 15.93
C LEU A 183 -0.03 18.85 15.27
N ILE A 184 1.25 18.87 15.59
CA ILE A 184 2.19 19.85 15.05
C ILE A 184 2.63 19.37 13.66
N TRP A 185 2.21 20.08 12.62
CA TRP A 185 2.63 19.82 11.26
C TRP A 185 4.00 20.46 10.98
N GLN A 186 4.98 19.65 10.59
CA GLN A 186 6.38 20.05 10.43
C GLN A 186 6.97 19.52 9.12
N PRO A 187 6.45 19.94 7.96
CA PRO A 187 6.84 19.36 6.68
C PRO A 187 8.33 19.57 6.38
N GLN A 188 8.91 20.71 6.78
CA GLN A 188 10.33 20.99 6.56
C GLN A 188 11.24 20.07 7.36
N ALA A 189 10.85 19.65 8.57
CA ALA A 189 11.65 18.77 9.41
C ALA A 189 11.74 17.34 8.88
N ILE A 190 10.86 16.94 7.96
CA ILE A 190 10.85 15.58 7.35
C ILE A 190 11.46 15.54 5.95
N VAL A 191 11.87 16.69 5.40
CA VAL A 191 12.55 16.74 4.10
C VAL A 191 13.97 16.17 4.23
N PRO A 192 14.37 15.18 3.41
CA PRO A 192 15.75 14.66 3.45
C PRO A 192 16.80 15.75 3.27
N GLY A 193 17.75 15.83 4.21
CA GLY A 193 18.81 16.85 4.20
C GLY A 193 18.41 18.20 4.80
N SER A 194 17.25 18.29 5.45
CA SER A 194 16.86 19.49 6.21
C SER A 194 17.68 19.62 7.50
N ASP A 195 18.09 20.86 7.80
CA ASP A 195 18.74 21.22 9.09
C ASP A 195 17.70 21.68 10.15
N GLU A 196 16.42 21.62 9.83
CA GLU A 196 15.33 21.99 10.73
C GLU A 196 15.23 20.99 11.90
N VAL A 197 15.31 21.53 13.11
CA VAL A 197 15.15 20.72 14.33
C VAL A 197 13.66 20.54 14.62
N PRO A 198 13.15 19.30 14.64
CA PRO A 198 11.75 19.07 14.90
C PRO A 198 11.34 19.50 16.31
N LEU A 199 10.15 20.06 16.43
CA LEU A 199 9.51 20.34 17.72
C LEU A 199 9.04 19.02 18.34
N GLY A 200 9.43 18.78 19.58
CA GLY A 200 9.13 17.53 20.27
C GLY A 200 10.10 16.39 19.93
N PRO A 201 9.73 15.15 20.20
CA PRO A 201 10.55 14.00 19.83
C PRO A 201 10.71 13.88 18.31
N GLU A 202 11.87 13.45 17.84
CA GLU A 202 12.19 13.28 16.41
C GLU A 202 11.12 12.50 15.64
N TYR A 203 10.60 11.43 16.24
CA TYR A 203 9.55 10.61 15.62
C TYR A 203 8.17 11.30 15.54
N ALA A 204 7.95 12.42 16.23
CA ALA A 204 6.68 13.15 16.16
C ALA A 204 6.44 13.73 14.75
N ALA A 205 7.49 14.30 14.14
CA ALA A 205 7.39 14.92 12.82
C ALA A 205 6.89 13.96 11.74
N THR A 206 7.31 12.69 11.77
CA THR A 206 6.95 11.67 10.77
C THR A 206 5.65 10.93 11.09
N SER A 207 5.19 10.96 12.33
CA SER A 207 4.04 10.14 12.77
C SER A 207 2.73 10.61 12.16
N MET A 208 2.47 11.92 12.12
CA MET A 208 1.25 12.46 11.50
C MET A 208 1.26 12.24 9.99
N ALA A 209 2.36 12.51 9.31
CA ALA A 209 2.49 12.26 7.87
C ALA A 209 2.19 10.78 7.55
N ARG A 210 2.78 9.86 8.30
CA ARG A 210 2.50 8.42 8.14
C ARG A 210 1.03 8.06 8.41
N TYR A 211 0.43 8.62 9.46
CA TYR A 211 -0.98 8.41 9.75
C TYR A 211 -1.87 8.85 8.58
N LEU A 212 -1.65 10.04 8.04
CA LEU A 212 -2.41 10.60 6.93
C LEU A 212 -2.21 9.77 5.64
N ASN A 213 -0.97 9.43 5.30
CA ASN A 213 -0.65 8.61 4.13
C ASN A 213 -1.29 7.21 4.20
N THR A 214 -1.24 6.56 5.36
CA THR A 214 -1.81 5.22 5.52
C THR A 214 -3.32 5.13 5.34
N ARG A 215 -4.05 6.25 5.31
CA ARG A 215 -5.51 6.23 4.99
C ARG A 215 -5.77 5.68 3.59
N ALA A 216 -4.83 5.83 2.65
CA ALA A 216 -4.96 5.33 1.29
C ALA A 216 -4.60 3.83 1.14
N THR A 217 -3.98 3.19 2.13
CA THR A 217 -3.49 1.80 2.01
C THR A 217 -4.61 0.78 1.79
N SER A 218 -5.82 1.03 2.31
CA SER A 218 -6.99 0.20 2.07
C SER A 218 -7.62 0.39 0.69
N ILE A 219 -7.16 1.40 -0.08
CA ILE A 219 -7.71 1.77 -1.38
C ILE A 219 -6.79 1.32 -2.51
N TYR A 220 -5.50 1.67 -2.48
CA TYR A 220 -4.56 1.32 -3.53
C TYR A 220 -4.13 -0.16 -3.48
N GLY A 221 -3.54 -0.67 -4.56
CA GLY A 221 -3.18 -2.09 -4.69
C GLY A 221 -4.40 -3.02 -4.73
N GLY A 222 -5.57 -2.47 -5.12
CA GLY A 222 -6.88 -3.10 -5.07
C GLY A 222 -7.57 -2.85 -3.72
N SER A 223 -8.72 -2.18 -3.75
CA SER A 223 -9.40 -1.80 -2.50
C SER A 223 -9.78 -3.02 -1.65
N ASN A 224 -9.90 -2.82 -0.34
CA ASN A 224 -10.28 -3.90 0.57
C ASN A 224 -11.63 -4.52 0.20
N GLU A 225 -12.56 -3.75 -0.40
CA GLU A 225 -13.84 -4.24 -0.94
C GLU A 225 -13.64 -5.18 -2.11
N VAL A 226 -12.75 -4.81 -3.06
CA VAL A 226 -12.38 -5.69 -4.19
C VAL A 226 -11.73 -6.97 -3.68
N GLN A 227 -10.85 -6.89 -2.69
CA GLN A 227 -10.21 -8.06 -2.09
C GLN A 227 -11.23 -8.99 -1.41
N ARG A 228 -12.22 -8.43 -0.68
CA ARG A 228 -13.33 -9.21 -0.10
C ARG A 228 -14.19 -9.87 -1.19
N GLY A 229 -14.45 -9.16 -2.30
CA GLY A 229 -15.14 -9.74 -3.46
C GLY A 229 -14.36 -10.89 -4.11
N ILE A 230 -13.03 -10.83 -4.17
CA ILE A 230 -12.19 -11.92 -4.66
C ILE A 230 -12.31 -13.14 -3.73
N ILE A 231 -12.22 -12.93 -2.40
CA ILE A 231 -12.37 -14.00 -1.41
C ILE A 231 -13.75 -14.64 -1.55
N ALA A 232 -14.82 -13.84 -1.63
CA ALA A 232 -16.19 -14.34 -1.77
C ALA A 232 -16.34 -15.25 -3.01
N LYS A 233 -15.83 -14.83 -4.16
CA LYS A 233 -15.86 -15.62 -5.39
C LYS A 233 -15.03 -16.90 -5.32
N MET A 234 -13.80 -16.82 -4.77
CA MET A 234 -12.87 -17.94 -4.79
C MET A 234 -13.15 -18.99 -3.71
N VAL A 235 -13.69 -18.58 -2.56
CA VAL A 235 -13.86 -19.45 -1.39
C VAL A 235 -15.33 -19.84 -1.21
N LEU A 236 -16.28 -18.92 -1.44
CA LEU A 236 -17.70 -19.15 -1.21
C LEU A 236 -18.48 -19.46 -2.50
N GLY A 237 -17.88 -19.21 -3.67
CA GLY A 237 -18.55 -19.45 -4.96
C GLY A 237 -19.67 -18.44 -5.28
N LEU A 238 -19.66 -17.25 -4.63
CA LEU A 238 -20.65 -16.19 -4.80
C LEU A 238 -20.38 -15.31 -6.02
#